data_4be5682efa00f991c5ff6ba2fe95d1da
#
_entry.id   4be5682efa00f991c5ff6ba2fe95d1da
#
_cell.length_a   1.000
_cell.length_b   1.000
_cell.length_c   1.000
_cell.angle_alpha   90.00
_cell.angle_beta   90.00
_cell.angle_gamma   90.00
#
_symmetry.space_group_name_H-M   'P 1'
#
loop_
_entity.id
_entity.type
_entity.pdbx_description
1 polymer ?
#
loop_
_entity_poly.entity_id
_entity_poly.type
_entity_poly.pdbx_seq_one_letter_code
_entity_poly.pdbx_strand_id
1 'polypeptide(L)'
;MDLNAPLPWTLGPIVFVALGSLVRKRPFRWSLRVRNIALILLGYAMGRPFTLETGRAILSQFPLMLTATLITVSAGGFTAWLMFRHTKINFTSCLLGCVPGGLSQMVILADEIRDADLTAVTIMQTLRMLSVVFVIPFLTIHILPPASHAGTAEAVHQAGSPAEVLTFAAVAVLGAITAKKIHLPTAPMLGPILSTAAFVVITDSAAPAVPVPYINAAQILVGAYIGSSIDLTRLHQYHGMGKVLLGGVLLVLCVSMILGIAIANLTGIDLATAFLSTAPGGLTEMGITALVVGADSSTMVAYQLTRLLFIMLVFPYIARGIVYLYRKKSAGQTFKD
;
A
#
# COMPACT_ATOMS: atom_id res chain seq x y z
N MET A 1 -26.29 14.73 8.19
CA MET A 1 -25.39 14.17 9.24
C MET A 1 -24.07 13.86 8.57
N ASP A 2 -23.21 14.87 8.51
CA ASP A 2 -21.89 14.72 7.94
C ASP A 2 -21.00 14.09 9.01
N LEU A 3 -20.95 12.76 9.00
CA LEU A 3 -19.87 12.04 9.66
C LEU A 3 -18.60 12.44 8.87
N ASN A 4 -17.77 13.30 9.44
CA ASN A 4 -16.44 13.67 8.92
C ASN A 4 -15.50 12.44 8.96
N ALA A 5 -15.99 11.30 8.47
CA ALA A 5 -15.23 10.07 8.43
C ALA A 5 -14.25 10.12 7.25
N PRO A 6 -12.96 9.88 7.48
CA PRO A 6 -12.00 9.79 6.38
C PRO A 6 -12.39 8.64 5.45
N LEU A 7 -12.41 8.87 4.14
CA LEU A 7 -12.72 7.87 3.12
C LEU A 7 -13.99 7.05 3.41
N PRO A 8 -15.18 7.66 3.55
CA PRO A 8 -16.39 6.95 3.99
C PRO A 8 -16.75 5.78 3.07
N TRP A 9 -16.51 5.92 1.77
CA TRP A 9 -16.80 4.91 0.76
C TRP A 9 -15.84 3.71 0.78
N THR A 10 -14.69 3.82 1.45
CA THR A 10 -13.74 2.71 1.64
C THR A 10 -13.83 2.12 3.05
N LEU A 11 -13.73 2.98 4.08
CA LEU A 11 -13.69 2.54 5.47
C LEU A 11 -15.05 1.99 5.95
N GLY A 12 -16.15 2.59 5.51
CA GLY A 12 -17.49 2.10 5.82
C GLY A 12 -17.69 0.63 5.45
N PRO A 13 -17.50 0.24 4.18
CA PRO A 13 -17.58 -1.16 3.75
C PRO A 13 -16.57 -2.09 4.45
N ILE A 14 -15.33 -1.64 4.74
CA ILE A 14 -14.36 -2.45 5.50
C ILE A 14 -14.94 -2.81 6.86
N VAL A 15 -15.39 -1.82 7.63
CA VAL A 15 -15.94 -2.02 8.98
C VAL A 15 -17.20 -2.87 8.92
N PHE A 16 -18.12 -2.54 8.03
CA PHE A 16 -19.41 -3.24 7.92
C PHE A 16 -19.23 -4.72 7.59
N VAL A 17 -18.38 -5.05 6.61
CA VAL A 17 -18.14 -6.44 6.21
C VAL A 17 -17.33 -7.20 7.26
N ALA A 18 -16.33 -6.56 7.90
CA ALA A 18 -15.54 -7.18 8.96
C ALA A 18 -16.41 -7.50 10.20
N LEU A 19 -17.23 -6.56 10.67
CA LEU A 19 -18.15 -6.77 11.78
C LEU A 19 -19.26 -7.78 11.42
N GLY A 20 -19.80 -7.69 10.21
CA GLY A 20 -20.78 -8.67 9.71
C GLY A 20 -20.22 -10.11 9.68
N SER A 21 -18.95 -10.28 9.33
CA SER A 21 -18.25 -11.57 9.39
C SER A 21 -18.16 -12.10 10.83
N LEU A 22 -17.89 -11.20 11.79
CA LEU A 22 -17.82 -11.54 13.22
C LEU A 22 -19.19 -12.00 13.75
N VAL A 23 -20.26 -11.24 13.46
CA VAL A 23 -21.64 -11.57 13.91
C VAL A 23 -22.10 -12.90 13.31
N ARG A 24 -21.84 -13.15 12.03
CA ARG A 24 -22.23 -14.40 11.36
C ARG A 24 -21.36 -15.61 11.75
N LYS A 25 -20.21 -15.38 12.43
CA LYS A 25 -19.19 -16.41 12.72
C LYS A 25 -18.72 -17.15 11.46
N ARG A 26 -18.84 -16.52 10.29
CA ARG A 26 -18.41 -17.04 8.98
C ARG A 26 -17.88 -15.90 8.13
N PRO A 27 -16.71 -16.05 7.47
CA PRO A 27 -16.18 -15.01 6.61
C PRO A 27 -17.11 -14.79 5.39
N PHE A 28 -17.30 -13.54 5.01
CA PHE A 28 -17.91 -13.21 3.73
C PHE A 28 -16.94 -13.59 2.61
N ARG A 29 -17.46 -14.25 1.59
CA ARG A 29 -16.67 -14.53 0.37
C ARG A 29 -16.96 -13.44 -0.65
N TRP A 30 -15.95 -12.61 -0.92
CA TRP A 30 -16.05 -11.56 -1.93
C TRP A 30 -15.41 -12.01 -3.25
N SER A 31 -16.05 -11.67 -4.39
CA SER A 31 -15.55 -12.08 -5.68
C SER A 31 -14.25 -11.32 -6.05
N LEU A 32 -13.19 -12.06 -6.35
CA LEU A 32 -11.93 -11.50 -6.86
C LEU A 32 -12.12 -10.77 -8.20
N ARG A 33 -13.09 -11.21 -9.03
CA ARG A 33 -13.37 -10.56 -10.31
C ARG A 33 -13.92 -9.16 -10.12
N VAL A 34 -14.86 -8.98 -9.18
CA VAL A 34 -15.45 -7.68 -8.84
C VAL A 34 -14.40 -6.73 -8.29
N ARG A 35 -13.56 -7.19 -7.35
CA ARG A 35 -12.40 -6.43 -6.86
C ARG A 35 -11.48 -6.00 -7.99
N ASN A 36 -11.13 -6.90 -8.90
CA ASN A 36 -10.20 -6.62 -9.99
C ASN A 36 -10.75 -5.56 -10.95
N ILE A 37 -12.06 -5.57 -11.26
CA ILE A 37 -12.71 -4.53 -12.06
C ILE A 37 -12.58 -3.17 -11.37
N ALA A 38 -12.87 -3.11 -10.08
CA ALA A 38 -12.71 -1.89 -9.29
C ALA A 38 -11.26 -1.38 -9.27
N LEU A 39 -10.27 -2.30 -9.14
CA LEU A 39 -8.85 -1.95 -9.18
C LEU A 39 -8.40 -1.44 -10.55
N ILE A 40 -8.95 -1.97 -11.66
CA ILE A 40 -8.67 -1.48 -13.02
C ILE A 40 -9.14 -0.03 -13.15
N LEU A 41 -10.34 0.29 -12.67
CA LEU A 41 -10.88 1.65 -12.72
C LEU A 41 -10.06 2.63 -11.88
N LEU A 42 -9.70 2.26 -10.65
CA LEU A 42 -8.85 3.08 -9.78
C LEU A 42 -7.44 3.24 -10.36
N GLY A 43 -6.88 2.17 -10.92
CA GLY A 43 -5.58 2.21 -11.59
C GLY A 43 -5.57 3.14 -12.80
N TYR A 44 -6.63 3.12 -13.60
CA TYR A 44 -6.83 4.08 -14.69
C TYR A 44 -6.83 5.52 -14.14
N ALA A 45 -7.64 5.80 -13.12
CA ALA A 45 -7.73 7.13 -12.52
C ALA A 45 -6.37 7.65 -12.00
N MET A 46 -5.54 6.75 -11.44
CA MET A 46 -4.20 7.09 -10.95
C MET A 46 -3.14 7.20 -12.05
N GLY A 47 -3.34 6.56 -13.20
CA GLY A 47 -2.44 6.66 -14.36
C GLY A 47 -2.65 7.94 -15.19
N ARG A 48 -3.80 8.61 -15.05
CA ARG A 48 -4.16 9.81 -15.82
C ARG A 48 -3.19 11.01 -15.68
N PRO A 49 -2.73 11.38 -14.48
CA PRO A 49 -1.91 12.57 -14.28
C PRO A 49 -0.44 12.40 -14.71
N PHE A 50 -0.05 11.23 -15.25
CA PHE A 50 1.31 11.05 -15.73
C PHE A 50 1.54 11.83 -17.02
N THR A 51 2.63 12.59 -17.03
CA THR A 51 3.14 13.33 -18.19
C THR A 51 4.61 13.01 -18.40
N LEU A 52 5.17 13.39 -19.54
CA LEU A 52 6.61 13.23 -19.78
C LEU A 52 7.45 14.02 -18.76
N GLU A 53 6.97 15.18 -18.37
CA GLU A 53 7.60 16.04 -17.35
C GLU A 53 7.62 15.34 -15.98
N THR A 54 6.47 14.81 -15.55
CA THR A 54 6.35 14.02 -14.33
C THR A 54 7.27 12.79 -14.37
N GLY A 55 7.36 12.12 -15.51
CA GLY A 55 8.28 10.99 -15.69
C GLY A 55 9.76 11.37 -15.50
N ARG A 56 10.18 12.52 -16.02
CA ARG A 56 11.55 13.05 -15.81
C ARG A 56 11.79 13.41 -14.34
N ALA A 57 10.83 14.06 -13.69
CA ALA A 57 10.90 14.39 -12.26
C ALA A 57 11.03 13.12 -11.40
N ILE A 58 10.26 12.07 -11.71
CA ILE A 58 10.34 10.77 -11.04
C ILE A 58 11.75 10.16 -11.18
N LEU A 59 12.32 10.18 -12.38
CA LEU A 59 13.67 9.64 -12.62
C LEU A 59 14.74 10.42 -11.83
N SER A 60 14.64 11.74 -11.74
CA SER A 60 15.58 12.55 -10.95
C SER A 60 15.48 12.27 -9.45
N GLN A 61 14.30 11.89 -8.96
CA GLN A 61 14.05 11.58 -7.55
C GLN A 61 14.35 10.11 -7.19
N PHE A 62 14.74 9.26 -8.15
CA PHE A 62 14.97 7.82 -7.91
C PHE A 62 15.93 7.53 -6.73
N PRO A 63 17.08 8.22 -6.57
CA PRO A 63 17.95 8.03 -5.40
C PRO A 63 17.25 8.32 -4.07
N LEU A 64 16.41 9.34 -4.05
CA LEU A 64 15.62 9.72 -2.86
C LEU A 64 14.55 8.66 -2.54
N MET A 65 13.88 8.12 -3.57
CA MET A 65 12.92 7.01 -3.43
C MET A 65 13.58 5.77 -2.83
N LEU A 66 14.79 5.43 -3.31
CA LEU A 66 15.53 4.28 -2.80
C LEU A 66 15.97 4.51 -1.34
N THR A 67 16.45 5.70 -1.02
CA THR A 67 16.86 6.08 0.35
C THR A 67 15.66 6.01 1.31
N ALA A 68 14.51 6.59 0.93
CA ALA A 68 13.29 6.52 1.71
C ALA A 68 12.83 5.07 1.93
N THR A 69 12.94 4.22 0.91
CA THR A 69 12.64 2.79 1.00
C THR A 69 13.55 2.09 2.00
N LEU A 70 14.86 2.32 1.93
CA LEU A 70 15.83 1.72 2.85
C LEU A 70 15.57 2.13 4.31
N ILE A 71 15.28 3.40 4.56
CA ILE A 71 14.95 3.89 5.90
C ILE A 71 13.66 3.25 6.41
N THR A 72 12.62 3.19 5.58
CA THR A 72 11.32 2.58 5.97
C THR A 72 11.47 1.08 6.26
N VAL A 73 12.22 0.35 5.44
CA VAL A 73 12.52 -1.08 5.64
C VAL A 73 13.35 -1.29 6.91
N SER A 74 14.34 -0.42 7.15
CA SER A 74 15.17 -0.46 8.37
C SER A 74 14.35 -0.19 9.62
N ALA A 75 13.41 0.76 9.58
CA ALA A 75 12.46 1.02 10.67
C ALA A 75 11.58 -0.20 10.95
N GLY A 76 11.11 -0.89 9.90
CA GLY A 76 10.40 -2.17 10.01
C GLY A 76 11.28 -3.26 10.65
N GLY A 77 12.54 -3.34 10.27
CA GLY A 77 13.53 -4.24 10.88
C GLY A 77 13.80 -3.95 12.36
N PHE A 78 13.89 -2.66 12.73
CA PHE A 78 14.00 -2.25 14.14
C PHE A 78 12.75 -2.61 14.94
N THR A 79 11.57 -2.40 14.36
CA THR A 79 10.29 -2.84 14.95
C THR A 79 10.28 -4.36 15.16
N ALA A 80 10.79 -5.13 14.21
CA ALA A 80 10.91 -6.59 14.30
C ALA A 80 11.82 -7.01 15.45
N TRP A 81 12.96 -6.33 15.63
CA TRP A 81 13.86 -6.58 16.75
C TRP A 81 13.20 -6.25 18.11
N LEU A 82 12.46 -5.14 18.18
CA LEU A 82 11.71 -4.76 19.39
C LEU A 82 10.64 -5.81 19.71
N MET A 83 9.90 -6.25 18.69
CA MET A 83 8.89 -7.28 18.80
C MET A 83 9.47 -8.59 19.32
N PHE A 84 10.60 -9.04 18.75
CA PHE A 84 11.31 -10.22 19.20
C PHE A 84 11.75 -10.14 20.68
N ARG A 85 12.20 -8.94 21.12
CA ARG A 85 12.61 -8.72 22.53
C ARG A 85 11.45 -8.78 23.53
N HIS A 86 10.26 -8.38 23.12
CA HIS A 86 9.12 -8.21 24.02
C HIS A 86 8.03 -9.30 23.85
N THR A 87 8.21 -10.22 22.93
CA THR A 87 7.27 -11.34 22.70
C THR A 87 8.01 -12.67 22.63
N LYS A 88 7.25 -13.75 22.73
CA LYS A 88 7.80 -15.12 22.58
C LYS A 88 7.88 -15.59 21.13
N ILE A 89 7.72 -14.67 20.16
CA ILE A 89 7.73 -15.01 18.74
C ILE A 89 9.18 -15.04 18.27
N ASN A 90 9.52 -15.99 17.40
CA ASN A 90 10.87 -16.11 16.87
C ASN A 90 11.26 -14.89 16.00
N PHE A 91 12.55 -14.60 15.91
CA PHE A 91 13.09 -13.44 15.21
C PHE A 91 12.69 -13.42 13.73
N THR A 92 12.67 -14.57 13.06
CA THR A 92 12.32 -14.70 11.64
C THR A 92 10.88 -14.27 11.39
N SER A 93 9.94 -14.72 12.21
CA SER A 93 8.53 -14.33 12.11
C SER A 93 8.34 -12.83 12.40
N CYS A 94 9.04 -12.29 13.40
CA CYS A 94 9.01 -10.85 13.68
C CYS A 94 9.53 -10.05 12.50
N LEU A 95 10.64 -10.46 11.87
CA LEU A 95 11.23 -9.77 10.72
C LEU A 95 10.25 -9.72 9.54
N LEU A 96 9.67 -10.86 9.17
CA LEU A 96 8.73 -10.96 8.06
C LEU A 96 7.35 -10.34 8.38
N GLY A 97 6.98 -10.29 9.65
CA GLY A 97 5.72 -9.70 10.11
C GLY A 97 5.74 -8.17 10.20
N CYS A 98 6.87 -7.58 10.58
CA CYS A 98 6.97 -6.13 10.84
C CYS A 98 7.45 -5.31 9.65
N VAL A 99 8.26 -5.88 8.74
CA VAL A 99 8.70 -5.16 7.53
C VAL A 99 7.51 -4.87 6.62
N PRO A 100 7.36 -3.63 6.12
CA PRO A 100 6.20 -3.20 5.34
C PRO A 100 6.19 -3.76 3.91
N GLY A 101 6.05 -5.08 3.78
CA GLY A 101 5.84 -5.81 2.51
C GLY A 101 4.37 -6.07 2.23
N GLY A 102 4.05 -6.55 1.03
CA GLY A 102 2.71 -7.04 0.71
C GLY A 102 2.40 -8.32 1.49
N LEU A 103 1.18 -8.42 2.06
CA LEU A 103 0.77 -9.56 2.88
C LEU A 103 1.07 -10.90 2.18
N SER A 104 0.62 -11.07 0.93
CA SER A 104 0.82 -12.32 0.18
C SER A 104 2.30 -12.64 -0.03
N GLN A 105 3.14 -11.63 -0.27
CA GLN A 105 4.58 -11.83 -0.50
C GLN A 105 5.32 -12.23 0.77
N MET A 106 4.99 -11.60 1.90
CA MET A 106 5.59 -11.95 3.18
C MET A 106 5.14 -13.33 3.67
N VAL A 107 3.90 -13.71 3.39
CA VAL A 107 3.38 -15.04 3.69
C VAL A 107 4.08 -16.12 2.85
N ILE A 108 4.27 -15.89 1.54
CA ILE A 108 5.02 -16.81 0.68
C ILE A 108 6.48 -16.94 1.15
N LEU A 109 7.12 -15.82 1.46
CA LEU A 109 8.50 -15.81 1.96
C LEU A 109 8.61 -16.53 3.33
N ALA A 110 7.59 -16.41 4.18
CA ALA A 110 7.52 -17.11 5.46
C ALA A 110 7.36 -18.64 5.27
N ASP A 111 6.63 -19.08 4.25
CA ASP A 111 6.48 -20.49 3.92
C ASP A 111 7.81 -21.13 3.42
N GLU A 112 8.62 -20.33 2.71
CA GLU A 112 9.94 -20.76 2.21
C GLU A 112 11.01 -20.81 3.31
N ILE A 113 10.86 -20.07 4.41
CA ILE A 113 11.85 -20.01 5.50
C ILE A 113 11.38 -20.87 6.67
N ARG A 114 11.99 -22.05 6.83
CA ARG A 114 11.58 -23.14 7.76
C ARG A 114 11.26 -22.74 9.20
N ASP A 115 11.79 -21.64 9.73
CA ASP A 115 11.58 -21.22 11.12
C ASP A 115 10.51 -20.15 11.28
N ALA A 116 9.88 -19.71 10.18
CA ALA A 116 8.85 -18.70 10.26
C ALA A 116 7.50 -19.32 10.67
N ASP A 117 6.85 -18.72 11.66
CA ASP A 117 5.45 -19.01 11.98
C ASP A 117 4.54 -18.23 11.03
N LEU A 118 3.99 -18.93 10.05
CA LEU A 118 3.11 -18.38 9.03
C LEU A 118 1.90 -17.66 9.62
N THR A 119 1.36 -18.19 10.72
CA THR A 119 0.18 -17.60 11.39
C THR A 119 0.56 -16.28 12.04
N ALA A 120 1.67 -16.22 12.77
CA ALA A 120 2.17 -15.01 13.39
C ALA A 120 2.46 -13.93 12.33
N VAL A 121 3.15 -14.27 11.24
CA VAL A 121 3.44 -13.33 10.13
C VAL A 121 2.13 -12.80 9.52
N THR A 122 1.17 -13.68 9.25
CA THR A 122 -0.13 -13.28 8.67
C THR A 122 -0.87 -12.31 9.59
N ILE A 123 -0.92 -12.59 10.89
CA ILE A 123 -1.61 -11.73 11.86
C ILE A 123 -0.91 -10.38 12.00
N MET A 124 0.42 -10.35 12.09
CA MET A 124 1.18 -9.11 12.17
C MET A 124 0.96 -8.22 10.95
N GLN A 125 1.04 -8.79 9.75
CA GLN A 125 0.81 -8.09 8.50
C GLN A 125 -0.63 -7.57 8.38
N THR A 126 -1.62 -8.37 8.81
CA THR A 126 -3.04 -7.98 8.81
C THR A 126 -3.31 -6.83 9.77
N LEU A 127 -2.83 -6.92 11.01
CA LEU A 127 -3.01 -5.85 12.01
C LEU A 127 -2.33 -4.56 11.58
N ARG A 128 -1.12 -4.64 11.01
CA ARG A 128 -0.45 -3.47 10.45
C ARG A 128 -1.27 -2.86 9.31
N MET A 129 -1.72 -3.68 8.35
CA MET A 129 -2.54 -3.22 7.23
C MET A 129 -3.80 -2.50 7.73
N LEU A 130 -4.52 -3.08 8.69
CA LEU A 130 -5.67 -2.45 9.31
C LEU A 130 -5.34 -1.11 9.95
N SER A 131 -4.31 -1.07 10.80
CA SER A 131 -3.90 0.17 11.46
C SER A 131 -3.57 1.27 10.44
N VAL A 132 -2.84 0.92 9.38
CA VAL A 132 -2.45 1.85 8.31
C VAL A 132 -3.66 2.36 7.54
N VAL A 133 -4.59 1.47 7.17
CA VAL A 133 -5.81 1.82 6.40
C VAL A 133 -6.70 2.80 7.15
N PHE A 134 -6.73 2.75 8.49
CA PHE A 134 -7.50 3.70 9.30
C PHE A 134 -6.70 4.96 9.64
N VAL A 135 -5.45 4.81 10.06
CA VAL A 135 -4.66 5.93 10.59
C VAL A 135 -4.19 6.89 9.50
N ILE A 136 -3.72 6.38 8.36
CA ILE A 136 -3.15 7.24 7.32
C ILE A 136 -4.19 8.17 6.70
N PRO A 137 -5.37 7.71 6.24
CA PRO A 137 -6.38 8.62 5.71
C PRO A 137 -6.85 9.63 6.77
N PHE A 138 -6.96 9.21 8.02
CA PHE A 138 -7.32 10.12 9.12
C PHE A 138 -6.27 11.24 9.28
N LEU A 139 -4.99 10.89 9.34
CA LEU A 139 -3.90 11.87 9.43
C LEU A 139 -3.88 12.80 8.21
N THR A 140 -4.03 12.23 7.01
CA THR A 140 -3.92 13.00 5.78
C THR A 140 -5.07 13.98 5.61
N ILE A 141 -6.29 13.61 6.02
CA ILE A 141 -7.49 14.46 5.84
C ILE A 141 -7.64 15.49 6.94
N HIS A 142 -7.29 15.14 8.21
CA HIS A 142 -7.61 15.99 9.36
C HIS A 142 -6.41 16.75 9.93
N ILE A 143 -5.19 16.29 9.68
CA ILE A 143 -3.98 16.84 10.32
C ILE A 143 -3.06 17.52 9.32
N LEU A 144 -2.94 16.94 8.11
CA LEU A 144 -2.07 17.52 7.09
C LEU A 144 -2.78 18.68 6.36
N PRO A 145 -2.02 19.68 5.89
CA PRO A 145 -2.58 20.71 5.04
C PRO A 145 -3.13 20.08 3.74
N PRO A 146 -4.21 20.63 3.17
CA PRO A 146 -4.77 20.12 1.92
C PRO A 146 -3.70 20.18 0.82
N ALA A 147 -3.72 19.19 -0.07
CA ALA A 147 -2.77 19.12 -1.16
C ALA A 147 -2.94 20.32 -2.10
N SER A 148 -1.83 20.92 -2.51
CA SER A 148 -1.83 22.11 -3.39
C SER A 148 -2.46 21.84 -4.76
N HIS A 149 -2.55 20.60 -5.17
CA HIS A 149 -3.11 20.13 -6.44
C HIS A 149 -4.62 19.84 -6.36
N ALA A 150 -5.26 20.03 -5.19
CA ALA A 150 -6.71 19.86 -5.05
C ALA A 150 -7.52 20.78 -6.04
N GLY A 151 -6.95 21.94 -6.40
CA GLY A 151 -7.55 22.84 -7.40
C GLY A 151 -7.34 22.43 -8.86
N THR A 152 -6.31 21.61 -9.16
CA THR A 152 -6.07 21.13 -10.53
C THR A 152 -6.90 19.89 -10.87
N ALA A 153 -7.38 19.16 -9.86
CA ALA A 153 -8.35 18.07 -10.05
C ALA A 153 -9.71 18.57 -10.59
N GLU A 154 -10.07 19.84 -10.34
CA GLU A 154 -11.26 20.48 -10.93
C GLU A 154 -11.04 20.93 -12.38
N ALA A 155 -9.81 21.15 -12.82
CA ALA A 155 -9.53 21.79 -14.11
C ALA A 155 -9.68 20.87 -15.33
N VAL A 156 -9.94 19.57 -15.20
CA VAL A 156 -10.13 18.70 -16.36
C VAL A 156 -11.35 17.78 -16.19
N HIS A 157 -12.52 18.39 -15.98
CA HIS A 157 -13.79 17.75 -16.33
C HIS A 157 -14.01 17.82 -17.85
N GLN A 158 -13.03 17.45 -18.65
CA GLN A 158 -13.30 17.15 -20.04
C GLN A 158 -13.94 15.75 -20.05
N ALA A 159 -15.26 15.74 -20.18
CA ALA A 159 -15.96 14.56 -20.60
C ALA A 159 -15.39 14.20 -21.98
N GLY A 160 -14.51 13.19 -22.03
CA GLY A 160 -13.93 12.74 -23.29
C GLY A 160 -15.04 12.28 -24.25
N SER A 161 -14.75 12.31 -25.53
CA SER A 161 -15.65 11.71 -26.50
C SER A 161 -15.85 10.22 -26.20
N PRO A 162 -16.99 9.61 -26.56
CA PRO A 162 -17.20 8.18 -26.33
C PRO A 162 -16.08 7.29 -26.89
N ALA A 163 -15.47 7.71 -28.01
CA ALA A 163 -14.35 7.02 -28.63
C ALA A 163 -13.08 7.07 -27.75
N GLU A 164 -12.76 8.21 -27.15
CA GLU A 164 -11.63 8.35 -26.24
C GLU A 164 -11.84 7.51 -24.98
N VAL A 165 -13.02 7.56 -24.37
CA VAL A 165 -13.36 6.76 -23.21
C VAL A 165 -13.19 5.25 -23.50
N LEU A 166 -13.68 4.80 -24.65
CA LEU A 166 -13.53 3.40 -25.07
C LEU A 166 -12.07 3.01 -25.29
N THR A 167 -11.28 3.89 -25.94
CA THR A 167 -9.86 3.67 -26.22
C THR A 167 -9.07 3.55 -24.91
N PHE A 168 -9.23 4.51 -24.00
CA PHE A 168 -8.56 4.49 -22.71
C PHE A 168 -9.02 3.31 -21.82
N ALA A 169 -10.29 2.93 -21.86
CA ALA A 169 -10.78 1.74 -21.17
C ALA A 169 -10.14 0.46 -21.72
N ALA A 170 -10.01 0.35 -23.05
CA ALA A 170 -9.32 -0.78 -23.69
C ALA A 170 -7.84 -0.82 -23.28
N VAL A 171 -7.14 0.31 -23.29
CA VAL A 171 -5.73 0.44 -22.84
C VAL A 171 -5.59 -0.03 -21.39
N ALA A 172 -6.46 0.41 -20.49
CA ALA A 172 -6.42 0.02 -19.09
C ALA A 172 -6.65 -1.49 -18.89
N VAL A 173 -7.62 -2.07 -19.60
CA VAL A 173 -7.90 -3.51 -19.53
C VAL A 173 -6.75 -4.33 -20.12
N LEU A 174 -6.21 -3.93 -21.27
CA LEU A 174 -5.05 -4.60 -21.88
C LEU A 174 -3.83 -4.50 -20.97
N GLY A 175 -3.61 -3.34 -20.32
CA GLY A 175 -2.58 -3.17 -19.31
C GLY A 175 -2.72 -4.13 -18.13
N ALA A 176 -3.94 -4.34 -17.62
CA ALA A 176 -4.19 -5.31 -16.55
C ALA A 176 -3.90 -6.76 -16.99
N ILE A 177 -4.27 -7.12 -18.24
CA ILE A 177 -4.04 -8.46 -18.78
C ILE A 177 -2.54 -8.71 -18.99
N THR A 178 -1.82 -7.75 -19.58
CA THR A 178 -0.38 -7.86 -19.81
C THR A 178 0.39 -7.92 -18.49
N ALA A 179 0.07 -7.05 -17.54
CA ALA A 179 0.65 -7.06 -16.20
C ALA A 179 0.45 -8.40 -15.48
N LYS A 180 -0.74 -9.02 -15.64
CA LYS A 180 -1.00 -10.35 -15.11
C LYS A 180 -0.16 -11.43 -15.79
N LYS A 181 0.03 -11.36 -17.11
CA LYS A 181 0.85 -12.34 -17.88
C LYS A 181 2.32 -12.27 -17.46
N ILE A 182 2.86 -11.10 -17.22
CA ILE A 182 4.26 -10.90 -16.77
C ILE A 182 4.41 -10.98 -15.25
N HIS A 183 3.37 -11.45 -14.54
CA HIS A 183 3.37 -11.68 -13.08
C HIS A 183 3.70 -10.43 -12.25
N LEU A 184 3.32 -9.24 -12.72
CA LEU A 184 3.48 -8.02 -11.92
C LEU A 184 2.65 -8.09 -10.62
N PRO A 185 3.19 -7.58 -9.51
CA PRO A 185 2.45 -7.49 -8.27
C PRO A 185 1.25 -6.56 -8.44
N THR A 186 0.14 -6.87 -7.77
CA THR A 186 -1.10 -6.09 -7.89
C THR A 186 -1.49 -5.76 -9.34
N ALA A 187 -1.28 -6.69 -10.27
CA ALA A 187 -1.48 -6.53 -11.71
C ALA A 187 -2.79 -5.82 -12.12
N PRO A 188 -3.96 -6.09 -11.48
CA PRO A 188 -5.21 -5.41 -11.82
C PRO A 188 -5.20 -3.90 -11.56
N MET A 189 -4.27 -3.39 -10.77
CA MET A 189 -4.13 -1.96 -10.49
C MET A 189 -2.91 -1.36 -11.19
N LEU A 190 -1.75 -2.02 -11.04
CA LEU A 190 -0.49 -1.53 -11.59
C LEU A 190 -0.47 -1.55 -13.11
N GLY A 191 -1.08 -2.57 -13.73
CA GLY A 191 -1.21 -2.65 -15.19
C GLY A 191 -1.90 -1.43 -15.79
N PRO A 192 -3.13 -1.10 -15.37
CA PRO A 192 -3.83 0.10 -15.81
C PRO A 192 -3.09 1.41 -15.51
N ILE A 193 -2.43 1.54 -14.35
CA ILE A 193 -1.60 2.73 -14.05
C ILE A 193 -0.54 2.91 -15.14
N LEU A 194 0.29 1.88 -15.36
CA LEU A 194 1.42 1.94 -16.28
C LEU A 194 0.97 2.07 -17.74
N SER A 195 -0.06 1.34 -18.16
CA SER A 195 -0.53 1.40 -19.55
C SER A 195 -1.21 2.74 -19.85
N THR A 196 -2.00 3.29 -18.94
CA THR A 196 -2.60 4.61 -19.09
C THR A 196 -1.54 5.69 -19.11
N ALA A 197 -0.60 5.67 -18.17
CA ALA A 197 0.52 6.60 -18.11
C ALA A 197 1.35 6.56 -19.41
N ALA A 198 1.72 5.37 -19.89
CA ALA A 198 2.44 5.21 -21.14
C ALA A 198 1.65 5.74 -22.33
N PHE A 199 0.36 5.45 -22.40
CA PHE A 199 -0.48 5.92 -23.50
C PHE A 199 -0.63 7.45 -23.50
N VAL A 200 -0.86 8.09 -22.35
CA VAL A 200 -0.89 9.54 -22.20
C VAL A 200 0.44 10.18 -22.66
N VAL A 201 1.56 9.63 -22.22
CA VAL A 201 2.90 10.14 -22.59
C VAL A 201 3.22 9.97 -24.08
N ILE A 202 2.80 8.83 -24.68
CA ILE A 202 3.11 8.53 -26.10
C ILE A 202 2.21 9.36 -27.04
N THR A 203 0.93 9.52 -26.69
CA THR A 203 -0.05 10.21 -27.55
C THR A 203 -0.17 11.69 -27.26
N ASP A 204 0.47 12.17 -26.18
CA ASP A 204 0.36 13.53 -25.65
C ASP A 204 -1.12 13.98 -25.50
N SER A 205 -1.98 13.01 -25.16
CA SER A 205 -3.44 13.23 -25.04
C SER A 205 -3.89 13.14 -23.59
N ALA A 206 -4.76 14.08 -23.19
CA ALA A 206 -5.34 14.07 -21.86
C ALA A 206 -6.33 12.91 -21.69
N ALA A 207 -6.12 12.07 -20.69
CA ALA A 207 -7.02 10.97 -20.40
C ALA A 207 -8.37 11.47 -19.82
N PRO A 208 -9.54 10.97 -20.31
CA PRO A 208 -10.86 11.34 -19.82
C PRO A 208 -11.02 11.19 -18.30
N ALA A 209 -11.75 12.10 -17.67
CA ALA A 209 -12.01 12.04 -16.23
C ALA A 209 -12.97 10.90 -15.89
N VAL A 210 -12.70 10.21 -14.77
CA VAL A 210 -13.65 9.25 -14.21
C VAL A 210 -14.66 10.00 -13.36
N PRO A 211 -15.97 9.91 -13.63
CA PRO A 211 -16.97 10.53 -12.78
C PRO A 211 -16.90 10.01 -11.34
N VAL A 212 -17.01 10.91 -10.37
CA VAL A 212 -16.88 10.61 -8.93
C VAL A 212 -17.74 9.41 -8.46
N PRO A 213 -18.99 9.22 -8.91
CA PRO A 213 -19.79 8.07 -8.49
C PRO A 213 -19.15 6.71 -8.81
N TYR A 214 -18.42 6.60 -9.93
CA TYR A 214 -17.73 5.35 -10.30
C TYR A 214 -16.50 5.11 -9.42
N ILE A 215 -15.78 6.18 -9.05
CA ILE A 215 -14.66 6.10 -8.09
C ILE A 215 -15.19 5.63 -6.74
N ASN A 216 -16.29 6.22 -6.24
CA ASN A 216 -16.92 5.83 -4.98
C ASN A 216 -17.40 4.37 -5.01
N ALA A 217 -18.02 3.93 -6.11
CA ALA A 217 -18.43 2.54 -6.29
C ALA A 217 -17.21 1.58 -6.26
N ALA A 218 -16.13 1.93 -6.94
CA ALA A 218 -14.89 1.14 -6.90
C ALA A 218 -14.28 1.07 -5.48
N GLN A 219 -14.32 2.17 -4.73
CA GLN A 219 -13.88 2.22 -3.34
C GLN A 219 -14.71 1.28 -2.45
N ILE A 220 -16.05 1.26 -2.60
CA ILE A 220 -16.94 0.36 -1.88
C ILE A 220 -16.57 -1.10 -2.16
N LEU A 221 -16.37 -1.45 -3.43
CA LEU A 221 -16.06 -2.82 -3.84
C LEU A 221 -14.70 -3.29 -3.31
N VAL A 222 -13.69 -2.43 -3.34
CA VAL A 222 -12.36 -2.73 -2.77
C VAL A 222 -12.42 -2.78 -1.25
N GLY A 223 -13.11 -1.84 -0.60
CA GLY A 223 -13.29 -1.82 0.85
C GLY A 223 -14.00 -3.09 1.35
N ALA A 224 -15.07 -3.51 0.68
CA ALA A 224 -15.76 -4.74 1.01
C ALA A 224 -14.87 -5.98 0.86
N TYR A 225 -14.01 -6.02 -0.17
CA TYR A 225 -13.02 -7.09 -0.33
C TYR A 225 -12.02 -7.09 0.82
N ILE A 226 -11.45 -5.93 1.18
CA ILE A 226 -10.51 -5.82 2.31
C ILE A 226 -11.20 -6.29 3.60
N GLY A 227 -12.41 -5.81 3.89
CA GLY A 227 -13.19 -6.22 5.05
C GLY A 227 -13.46 -7.72 5.10
N SER A 228 -13.71 -8.36 3.94
CA SER A 228 -13.93 -9.82 3.86
C SER A 228 -12.67 -10.65 4.08
N SER A 229 -11.49 -10.03 3.92
CA SER A 229 -10.19 -10.68 4.12
C SER A 229 -9.72 -10.66 5.58
N ILE A 230 -10.41 -9.90 6.43
CA ILE A 230 -10.07 -9.76 7.85
C ILE A 230 -10.69 -10.89 8.66
N ASP A 231 -9.86 -11.73 9.28
CA ASP A 231 -10.30 -12.76 10.22
C ASP A 231 -10.10 -12.28 11.67
N LEU A 232 -11.11 -11.58 12.20
CA LEU A 232 -11.08 -11.05 13.56
C LEU A 232 -11.08 -12.16 14.63
N THR A 233 -11.48 -13.38 14.32
CA THR A 233 -11.55 -14.49 15.28
C THR A 233 -10.16 -14.97 15.70
N ARG A 234 -9.18 -14.90 14.80
CA ARG A 234 -7.79 -15.28 15.07
C ARG A 234 -7.01 -14.24 15.87
N LEU A 235 -7.44 -12.99 15.84
CA LEU A 235 -6.83 -11.89 16.61
C LEU A 235 -6.84 -12.14 18.11
N HIS A 236 -7.87 -12.84 18.63
CA HIS A 236 -8.02 -13.14 20.04
C HIS A 236 -6.89 -14.03 20.60
N GLN A 237 -6.24 -14.84 19.77
CA GLN A 237 -5.18 -15.77 20.19
C GLN A 237 -3.84 -15.07 20.50
N TYR A 238 -3.67 -13.80 20.14
CA TYR A 238 -2.40 -13.06 20.21
C TYR A 238 -2.49 -11.74 21.00
N HIS A 239 -3.28 -11.70 22.08
CA HIS A 239 -3.53 -10.47 22.88
C HIS A 239 -2.27 -9.77 23.38
N GLY A 240 -1.22 -10.53 23.77
CA GLY A 240 0.04 -9.95 24.26
C GLY A 240 0.86 -9.26 23.19
N MET A 241 0.64 -9.58 21.92
CA MET A 241 1.37 -9.06 20.77
C MET A 241 0.85 -7.69 20.30
N GLY A 242 -0.44 -7.42 20.52
CA GLY A 242 -1.12 -6.24 19.96
C GLY A 242 -0.50 -4.92 20.38
N LYS A 243 -0.13 -4.77 21.65
CA LYS A 243 0.48 -3.52 22.17
C LYS A 243 1.83 -3.21 21.53
N VAL A 244 2.70 -4.23 21.44
CA VAL A 244 4.04 -4.07 20.86
C VAL A 244 3.95 -3.82 19.36
N LEU A 245 3.04 -4.53 18.67
CA LEU A 245 2.80 -4.34 17.25
C LEU A 245 2.23 -2.94 16.96
N LEU A 246 1.28 -2.47 17.75
CA LEU A 246 0.72 -1.12 17.60
C LEU A 246 1.79 -0.06 17.81
N GLY A 247 2.64 -0.20 18.83
CA GLY A 247 3.81 0.64 19.04
C GLY A 247 4.76 0.64 17.84
N GLY A 248 4.99 -0.53 17.25
CA GLY A 248 5.81 -0.67 16.05
C GLY A 248 5.17 0.00 14.81
N VAL A 249 3.88 -0.11 14.63
CA VAL A 249 3.15 0.59 13.56
C VAL A 249 3.26 2.10 13.74
N LEU A 250 3.06 2.61 14.96
CA LEU A 250 3.23 4.03 15.26
C LEU A 250 4.65 4.51 14.98
N LEU A 251 5.67 3.73 15.36
CA LEU A 251 7.06 4.06 15.06
C LEU A 251 7.30 4.19 13.56
N VAL A 252 6.84 3.22 12.75
CA VAL A 252 7.01 3.29 11.28
C VAL A 252 6.23 4.45 10.68
N LEU A 253 5.05 4.78 11.22
CA LEU A 253 4.27 5.96 10.80
C LEU A 253 5.00 7.28 11.14
N CYS A 254 5.59 7.38 12.33
CA CYS A 254 6.41 8.54 12.71
C CYS A 254 7.62 8.70 11.78
N VAL A 255 8.34 7.61 11.49
CA VAL A 255 9.45 7.62 10.53
C VAL A 255 8.96 8.05 9.16
N SER A 256 7.82 7.54 8.70
CA SER A 256 7.23 7.93 7.40
C SER A 256 6.82 9.40 7.37
N MET A 257 6.31 9.95 8.48
CA MET A 257 5.99 11.37 8.59
C MET A 257 7.25 12.24 8.52
N ILE A 258 8.30 11.87 9.25
CA ILE A 258 9.60 12.58 9.22
C ILE A 258 10.19 12.55 7.80
N LEU A 259 10.17 11.38 7.15
CA LEU A 259 10.60 11.24 5.76
C LEU A 259 9.72 12.07 4.81
N GLY A 260 8.41 12.08 5.00
CA GLY A 260 7.49 12.90 4.23
C GLY A 260 7.83 14.39 4.33
N ILE A 261 8.07 14.90 5.53
CA ILE A 261 8.48 16.30 5.76
C ILE A 261 9.83 16.57 5.08
N ALA A 262 10.81 15.67 5.22
CA ALA A 262 12.11 15.84 4.59
C ALA A 262 12.00 15.88 3.04
N ILE A 263 11.22 14.97 2.46
CA ILE A 263 11.01 14.90 1.01
C ILE A 263 10.26 16.15 0.52
N ALA A 264 9.21 16.59 1.21
CA ALA A 264 8.47 17.80 0.86
C ALA A 264 9.41 19.02 0.82
N ASN A 265 10.28 19.18 1.82
CA ASN A 265 11.24 20.28 1.89
C ASN A 265 12.33 20.21 0.82
N LEU A 266 12.76 18.99 0.43
CA LEU A 266 13.83 18.79 -0.56
C LEU A 266 13.34 18.93 -1.99
N THR A 267 12.10 18.53 -2.26
CA THR A 267 11.57 18.43 -3.63
C THR A 267 10.51 19.47 -3.95
N GLY A 268 9.97 20.14 -2.94
CA GLY A 268 8.89 21.13 -3.11
C GLY A 268 7.51 20.51 -3.35
N ILE A 269 7.38 19.18 -3.28
CA ILE A 269 6.07 18.54 -3.38
C ILE A 269 5.26 18.77 -2.10
N ASP A 270 3.92 18.72 -2.20
CA ASP A 270 3.08 18.93 -1.04
C ASP A 270 3.24 17.80 0.01
N LEU A 271 3.01 18.15 1.27
CA LEU A 271 3.26 17.24 2.40
C LEU A 271 2.35 16.01 2.37
N ALA A 272 1.11 16.14 1.86
CA ALA A 272 0.20 15.00 1.74
C ALA A 272 0.73 13.99 0.73
N THR A 273 1.19 14.44 -0.45
CA THR A 273 1.85 13.58 -1.45
C THR A 273 3.11 12.92 -0.87
N ALA A 274 3.98 13.70 -0.22
CA ALA A 274 5.22 13.18 0.36
C ALA A 274 4.96 12.14 1.46
N PHE A 275 3.99 12.40 2.34
CA PHE A 275 3.60 11.44 3.39
C PHE A 275 3.01 10.16 2.82
N LEU A 276 2.06 10.26 1.87
CA LEU A 276 1.47 9.09 1.21
C LEU A 276 2.52 8.28 0.42
N SER A 277 3.54 8.95 -0.11
CA SER A 277 4.67 8.32 -0.80
C SER A 277 5.51 7.44 0.12
N THR A 278 5.72 7.85 1.37
CA THR A 278 6.58 7.15 2.35
C THR A 278 5.79 6.22 3.28
N ALA A 279 4.50 6.43 3.40
CA ALA A 279 3.62 5.69 4.31
C ALA A 279 3.66 4.17 4.08
N PRO A 280 3.68 3.35 5.16
CA PRO A 280 3.86 1.89 5.07
C PRO A 280 2.58 1.14 4.66
N GLY A 281 1.78 1.72 3.79
CA GLY A 281 0.54 1.15 3.25
C GLY A 281 0.71 0.38 1.95
N GLY A 282 -0.37 -0.22 1.47
CA GLY A 282 -0.44 -0.79 0.14
C GLY A 282 -0.66 0.27 -0.94
N LEU A 283 -0.23 -0.03 -2.17
CA LEU A 283 -0.43 0.87 -3.32
C LEU A 283 -1.91 1.24 -3.49
N THR A 284 -2.81 0.28 -3.25
CA THR A 284 -4.27 0.46 -3.39
C THR A 284 -4.80 1.48 -2.38
N GLU A 285 -4.48 1.30 -1.11
CA GLU A 285 -4.98 2.13 -0.01
C GLU A 285 -4.44 3.55 -0.11
N MET A 286 -3.14 3.68 -0.36
CA MET A 286 -2.50 4.98 -0.53
C MET A 286 -3.00 5.70 -1.79
N GLY A 287 -3.23 4.94 -2.87
CA GLY A 287 -3.77 5.46 -4.11
C GLY A 287 -5.19 6.01 -3.97
N ILE A 288 -6.07 5.28 -3.29
CA ILE A 288 -7.42 5.75 -2.99
C ILE A 288 -7.36 7.02 -2.15
N THR A 289 -6.50 7.06 -1.13
CA THR A 289 -6.33 8.23 -0.28
C THR A 289 -5.83 9.43 -1.11
N ALA A 290 -4.82 9.24 -1.95
CA ALA A 290 -4.28 10.28 -2.81
C ALA A 290 -5.34 10.89 -3.74
N LEU A 291 -6.16 10.04 -4.38
CA LEU A 291 -7.26 10.50 -5.24
C LEU A 291 -8.29 11.35 -4.48
N VAL A 292 -8.59 11.00 -3.23
CA VAL A 292 -9.59 11.72 -2.43
C VAL A 292 -9.07 13.03 -1.88
N VAL A 293 -7.79 13.09 -1.46
CA VAL A 293 -7.19 14.32 -0.92
C VAL A 293 -6.60 15.23 -1.99
N GLY A 294 -6.65 14.83 -3.26
CA GLY A 294 -6.08 15.60 -4.38
C GLY A 294 -4.54 15.61 -4.39
N ALA A 295 -3.90 14.62 -3.78
CA ALA A 295 -2.45 14.47 -3.82
C ALA A 295 -1.96 14.01 -5.20
N ASP A 296 -0.69 14.32 -5.54
CA ASP A 296 -0.09 13.85 -6.79
C ASP A 296 0.07 12.34 -6.80
N SER A 297 -0.87 11.69 -7.50
CA SER A 297 -0.89 10.23 -7.64
C SER A 297 0.33 9.69 -8.38
N SER A 298 0.92 10.46 -9.31
CA SER A 298 2.06 10.02 -10.11
C SER A 298 3.30 9.84 -9.24
N THR A 299 3.65 10.86 -8.48
CA THR A 299 4.78 10.83 -7.55
C THR A 299 4.55 9.78 -6.47
N MET A 300 3.36 9.73 -5.85
CA MET A 300 3.03 8.75 -4.84
C MET A 300 3.18 7.32 -5.37
N VAL A 301 2.67 7.02 -6.57
CA VAL A 301 2.80 5.70 -7.21
C VAL A 301 4.25 5.34 -7.45
N ALA A 302 5.09 6.28 -7.91
CA ALA A 302 6.49 6.02 -8.18
C ALA A 302 7.26 5.60 -6.91
N TYR A 303 7.07 6.32 -5.81
CA TYR A 303 7.67 5.96 -4.51
C TYR A 303 7.19 4.60 -4.00
N GLN A 304 5.87 4.38 -4.02
CA GLN A 304 5.26 3.12 -3.57
C GLN A 304 5.71 1.93 -4.42
N LEU A 305 5.82 2.12 -5.74
CA LEU A 305 6.28 1.10 -6.67
C LEU A 305 7.75 0.76 -6.44
N THR A 306 8.62 1.77 -6.28
CA THR A 306 10.05 1.58 -5.96
C THR A 306 10.20 0.75 -4.69
N ARG A 307 9.45 1.06 -3.63
CA ARG A 307 9.46 0.29 -2.40
C ARG A 307 8.97 -1.14 -2.61
N LEU A 308 7.88 -1.32 -3.33
CA LEU A 308 7.30 -2.63 -3.60
C LEU A 308 8.25 -3.52 -4.38
N LEU A 309 8.91 -2.99 -5.41
CA LEU A 309 9.91 -3.71 -6.20
C LEU A 309 11.14 -4.05 -5.36
N PHE A 310 11.63 -3.11 -4.54
CA PHE A 310 12.73 -3.36 -3.62
C PHE A 310 12.41 -4.52 -2.66
N ILE A 311 11.21 -4.51 -2.07
CA ILE A 311 10.79 -5.55 -1.14
C ILE A 311 10.60 -6.90 -1.85
N MET A 312 10.18 -6.92 -3.10
CA MET A 312 10.02 -8.17 -3.84
C MET A 312 11.35 -8.75 -4.34
N LEU A 313 12.24 -7.89 -4.83
CA LEU A 313 13.45 -8.35 -5.53
C LEU A 313 14.66 -8.42 -4.61
N VAL A 314 14.79 -7.49 -3.66
CA VAL A 314 16.00 -7.34 -2.84
C VAL A 314 15.81 -7.88 -1.43
N PHE A 315 14.68 -7.56 -0.79
CA PHE A 315 14.44 -7.91 0.60
C PHE A 315 14.48 -9.43 0.90
N PRO A 316 14.03 -10.37 0.04
CA PRO A 316 14.12 -11.80 0.33
C PRO A 316 15.56 -12.28 0.53
N TYR A 317 16.51 -11.73 -0.24
CA TYR A 317 17.93 -12.04 -0.08
C TYR A 317 18.50 -11.48 1.23
N ILE A 318 18.12 -10.23 1.55
CA ILE A 318 18.51 -9.58 2.80
C ILE A 318 17.94 -10.37 4.00
N ALA A 319 16.67 -10.73 3.97
CA ALA A 319 16.01 -11.49 5.03
C ALA A 319 16.67 -12.85 5.28
N ARG A 320 16.96 -13.60 4.20
CA ARG A 320 17.68 -14.90 4.31
C ARG A 320 19.08 -14.71 4.89
N GLY A 321 19.81 -13.67 4.47
CA GLY A 321 21.12 -13.35 5.01
C GLY A 321 21.09 -13.00 6.50
N ILE A 322 20.16 -12.16 6.93
CA ILE A 322 19.98 -11.79 8.34
C ILE A 322 19.62 -13.02 9.19
N VAL A 323 18.68 -13.85 8.74
CA VAL A 323 18.27 -15.08 9.43
C VAL A 323 19.44 -16.06 9.53
N TYR A 324 20.23 -16.22 8.48
CA TYR A 324 21.44 -17.07 8.50
C TYR A 324 22.45 -16.59 9.53
N LEU A 325 22.77 -15.29 9.55
CA LEU A 325 23.71 -14.71 10.52
C LEU A 325 23.19 -14.85 11.97
N TYR A 326 21.89 -14.65 12.17
CA TYR A 326 21.27 -14.83 13.48
C TYR A 326 21.39 -16.26 13.98
N ARG A 327 21.10 -17.26 13.15
CA ARG A 327 21.24 -18.70 13.49
C ARG A 327 22.68 -19.06 13.83
N LYS A 328 23.64 -18.59 13.04
CA LYS A 328 25.08 -18.84 13.26
C LYS A 328 25.54 -18.30 14.63
N LYS A 329 25.03 -17.11 15.01
CA LYS A 329 25.33 -16.51 16.32
C LYS A 329 24.70 -17.29 17.48
N SER A 330 23.45 -17.74 17.35
CA SER A 330 22.76 -18.54 18.35
C SER A 330 23.40 -19.93 18.53
N ALA A 331 23.79 -20.59 17.45
CA ALA A 331 24.50 -21.87 17.51
C ALA A 331 25.90 -21.77 18.16
N GLY A 332 26.59 -20.64 17.97
CA GLY A 332 27.90 -20.41 18.61
C GLY A 332 27.84 -20.07 20.10
N GLN A 333 26.66 -19.70 20.63
CA GLN A 333 26.46 -19.49 22.07
C GLN A 333 26.14 -20.77 22.84
N THR A 334 25.47 -21.73 22.21
CA THR A 334 25.17 -23.06 22.81
C THR A 334 26.41 -23.94 22.96
N PHE A 335 27.55 -23.59 22.41
CA PHE A 335 28.82 -24.32 22.58
C PHE A 335 29.76 -23.69 23.64
N LYS A 336 29.33 -22.59 24.31
CA LYS A 336 30.14 -21.87 25.32
C LYS A 336 29.59 -21.98 26.75
N ASP A 337 28.42 -22.59 26.91
CA ASP A 337 27.81 -22.96 28.17
C ASP A 337 27.87 -24.50 28.34
#